data_e5c12758de88246c35d755cc4cffbefb
#
_entry.id   e5c12758de88246c35d755cc4cffbefb
#
_cell.length_a   1.000
_cell.length_b   1.000
_cell.length_c   1.000
_cell.angle_alpha   90.00
_cell.angle_beta   90.00
_cell.angle_gamma   90.00
#
_symmetry.space_group_name_H-M   'P 1'
#
loop_
_entity.id
_entity.type
_entity.pdbx_description
1 polymer ?
#
loop_
_entity_poly.entity_id
_entity_poly.type
_entity_poly.pdbx_seq_one_letter_code
_entity_poly.pdbx_strand_id
1 'polypeptide(L)'
;FINELSRTFELGISCKEEDLHIEYGEGENFYGGVGYNEPDHITQDYIELMARTEAIFLDPCYTGKVFHGFVDLVRKGIIPDGESAIMVHTGGAPGLWTKEHLDSMQEKFWADEEKDCVHVMEM
;
A
#
# COMPACT_ATOMS: atom_id res chain seq x y z
N PHE A 1 -19.24 -15.40 -0.84
CA PHE A 1 -18.55 -15.11 0.43
C PHE A 1 -19.22 -13.98 1.20
N ILE A 2 -19.35 -12.74 0.67
CA ILE A 2 -19.94 -11.59 1.38
C ILE A 2 -21.38 -11.88 1.82
N ASN A 3 -22.23 -12.38 0.91
CA ASN A 3 -23.62 -12.74 1.22
C ASN A 3 -23.75 -13.94 2.18
N GLU A 4 -22.75 -14.82 2.19
CA GLU A 4 -22.68 -15.93 3.15
C GLU A 4 -22.36 -15.42 4.55
N LEU A 5 -21.38 -14.55 4.68
CA LEU A 5 -21.06 -13.88 5.96
C LEU A 5 -22.25 -13.06 6.45
N SER A 6 -22.91 -12.30 5.57
CA SER A 6 -24.10 -11.52 5.92
C SER A 6 -25.20 -12.39 6.52
N ARG A 7 -25.45 -13.56 5.93
CA ARG A 7 -26.43 -14.51 6.46
C ARG A 7 -25.99 -15.13 7.79
N THR A 8 -24.70 -15.52 7.87
CA THR A 8 -24.15 -16.18 9.06
C THR A 8 -24.17 -15.27 10.28
N PHE A 9 -23.89 -13.99 10.09
CA PHE A 9 -23.82 -13.00 11.16
C PHE A 9 -25.05 -12.08 11.24
N GLU A 10 -26.10 -12.40 10.50
CA GLU A 10 -27.38 -11.64 10.49
C GLU A 10 -27.19 -10.14 10.25
N LEU A 11 -26.24 -9.78 9.35
CA LEU A 11 -25.88 -8.37 9.09
C LEU A 11 -26.94 -7.60 8.29
N GLY A 12 -27.89 -8.28 7.67
CA GLY A 12 -28.97 -7.66 6.89
C GLY A 12 -28.52 -6.98 5.59
N ILE A 13 -27.28 -7.21 5.15
CA ILE A 13 -26.75 -6.67 3.90
C ILE A 13 -26.77 -7.70 2.79
N SER A 14 -26.90 -7.22 1.55
CA SER A 14 -26.76 -8.03 0.34
C SER A 14 -25.82 -7.33 -0.61
N CYS A 15 -24.87 -8.06 -1.16
CA CYS A 15 -23.90 -7.57 -2.13
C CYS A 15 -24.10 -8.33 -3.45
N LYS A 16 -24.19 -7.60 -4.54
CA LYS A 16 -24.19 -8.12 -5.90
C LYS A 16 -22.83 -7.88 -6.55
N GLU A 17 -22.58 -8.53 -7.67
CA GLU A 17 -21.32 -8.35 -8.40
C GLU A 17 -21.15 -6.89 -8.88
N GLU A 18 -22.21 -6.24 -9.26
CA GLU A 18 -22.25 -4.82 -9.66
C GLU A 18 -21.88 -3.82 -8.54
N ASP A 19 -21.95 -4.25 -7.28
CA ASP A 19 -21.57 -3.46 -6.11
C ASP A 19 -20.06 -3.53 -5.83
N LEU A 20 -19.32 -4.39 -6.57
CA LEU A 20 -17.89 -4.59 -6.41
C LEU A 20 -17.13 -3.82 -7.49
N HIS A 21 -16.35 -2.84 -7.08
CA HIS A 21 -15.45 -2.11 -7.95
C HIS A 21 -14.02 -2.58 -7.71
N ILE A 22 -13.40 -3.16 -8.73
CA ILE A 22 -12.04 -3.68 -8.64
C ILE A 22 -11.16 -2.87 -9.59
N GLU A 23 -10.22 -2.13 -9.01
CA GLU A 23 -9.31 -1.26 -9.72
C GLU A 23 -7.92 -1.89 -9.75
N TYR A 24 -7.38 -2.07 -10.95
CA TYR A 24 -6.05 -2.69 -11.16
C TYR A 24 -4.99 -1.69 -11.63
N GLY A 25 -5.39 -0.55 -12.17
CA GLY A 25 -4.51 0.31 -12.94
C GLY A 25 -4.16 -0.31 -14.31
N GLU A 26 -3.42 0.41 -15.14
CA GLU A 26 -3.01 -0.02 -16.47
C GLU A 26 -1.55 0.33 -16.75
N GLY A 27 -0.86 -0.52 -17.51
CA GLY A 27 0.51 -0.29 -17.97
C GLY A 27 1.49 -0.08 -16.82
N GLU A 28 2.21 1.03 -16.84
CA GLU A 28 3.15 1.41 -15.76
C GLU A 28 2.45 1.76 -14.44
N ASN A 29 1.16 2.07 -14.49
CA ASN A 29 0.32 2.34 -13.32
C ASN A 29 -0.45 1.10 -12.85
N PHE A 30 0.02 -0.10 -13.17
CA PHE A 30 -0.55 -1.32 -12.62
C PHE A 30 -0.30 -1.40 -11.11
N TYR A 31 -1.36 -1.36 -10.32
CA TYR A 31 -1.26 -1.27 -8.84
C TYR A 31 -0.71 -2.55 -8.19
N GLY A 32 -0.73 -3.67 -8.88
CA GLY A 32 -0.16 -4.94 -8.40
C GLY A 32 1.36 -4.93 -8.24
N GLY A 33 2.05 -3.94 -8.81
CA GLY A 33 3.51 -3.87 -8.81
C GLY A 33 4.14 -4.99 -9.65
N VAL A 34 5.44 -5.22 -9.46
CA VAL A 34 6.21 -6.19 -10.25
C VAL A 34 5.99 -7.65 -9.82
N GLY A 35 5.58 -7.89 -8.58
CA GLY A 35 5.33 -9.23 -8.04
C GLY A 35 4.92 -9.25 -6.59
N TYR A 36 4.72 -10.46 -6.05
CA TYR A 36 4.40 -10.65 -4.64
C TYR A 36 5.66 -10.48 -3.79
N ASN A 37 5.62 -9.52 -2.87
CA ASN A 37 6.74 -9.18 -1.98
C ASN A 37 8.04 -8.83 -2.71
N GLU A 38 7.96 -8.40 -3.96
CA GLU A 38 9.10 -7.92 -4.71
C GLU A 38 9.23 -6.40 -4.57
N PRO A 39 10.44 -5.87 -4.25
CA PRO A 39 10.68 -4.43 -4.22
C PRO A 39 10.38 -3.78 -5.56
N ASP A 40 9.63 -2.70 -5.51
CA ASP A 40 9.29 -1.91 -6.69
C ASP A 40 9.31 -0.42 -6.33
N HIS A 41 9.94 0.37 -7.19
CA HIS A 41 10.19 1.78 -6.93
C HIS A 41 8.91 2.59 -6.75
N ILE A 42 7.87 2.28 -7.52
CA ILE A 42 6.60 2.99 -7.46
C ILE A 42 5.94 2.75 -6.10
N THR A 43 5.82 1.49 -5.68
CA THR A 43 5.27 1.14 -4.36
C THR A 43 6.09 1.78 -3.23
N GLN A 44 7.43 1.78 -3.34
CA GLN A 44 8.31 2.40 -2.35
C GLN A 44 8.11 3.92 -2.25
N ASP A 45 7.90 4.61 -3.38
CA ASP A 45 7.62 6.05 -3.38
C ASP A 45 6.34 6.37 -2.61
N TYR A 46 5.31 5.55 -2.75
CA TYR A 46 4.06 5.74 -2.01
C TYR A 46 4.16 5.36 -0.54
N ILE A 47 4.94 4.33 -0.18
CA ILE A 47 5.27 4.01 1.23
C ILE A 47 5.99 5.21 1.87
N GLU A 48 6.99 5.76 1.18
CA GLU A 48 7.71 6.95 1.65
C GLU A 48 6.79 8.16 1.80
N LEU A 49 5.95 8.43 0.80
CA LEU A 49 5.00 9.53 0.83
C LEU A 49 4.13 9.45 2.09
N MET A 50 3.49 8.31 2.36
CA MET A 50 2.64 8.13 3.53
C MET A 50 3.43 8.29 4.84
N ALA A 51 4.63 7.70 4.91
CA ALA A 51 5.46 7.79 6.10
C ALA A 51 5.88 9.25 6.40
N ARG A 52 6.22 10.03 5.37
CA ARG A 52 6.66 11.43 5.52
C ARG A 52 5.52 12.40 5.82
N THR A 53 4.33 12.16 5.26
CA THR A 53 3.20 13.08 5.42
C THR A 53 2.36 12.78 6.64
N GLU A 54 2.13 11.49 6.94
CA GLU A 54 1.18 11.04 7.95
C GLU A 54 1.82 10.22 9.08
N ALA A 55 3.12 9.93 9.00
CA ALA A 55 3.85 9.04 9.92
C ALA A 55 3.24 7.62 10.02
N ILE A 56 2.62 7.14 8.93
CA ILE A 56 2.04 5.82 8.83
C ILE A 56 2.91 4.95 7.94
N PHE A 57 3.30 3.77 8.42
CA PHE A 57 4.10 2.81 7.67
C PHE A 57 3.22 1.79 6.97
N LEU A 58 3.30 1.77 5.65
CA LEU A 58 2.62 0.80 4.79
C LEU A 58 3.54 -0.37 4.45
N ASP A 59 2.97 -1.54 4.21
CA ASP A 59 3.73 -2.70 3.75
C ASP A 59 3.92 -2.71 2.23
N PRO A 60 4.99 -3.34 1.71
CA PRO A 60 5.26 -3.38 0.28
C PRO A 60 4.42 -4.40 -0.49
N CYS A 61 3.81 -5.38 0.21
CA CYS A 61 3.00 -6.41 -0.44
C CYS A 61 1.60 -5.93 -0.83
N TYR A 62 0.95 -5.20 0.07
CA TYR A 62 -0.47 -4.88 -0.03
C TYR A 62 -0.75 -3.40 0.16
N THR A 63 -0.54 -2.85 1.37
CA THR A 63 -1.05 -1.53 1.71
C THR A 63 -0.35 -0.39 0.97
N GLY A 64 0.93 -0.53 0.64
CA GLY A 64 1.63 0.42 -0.24
C GLY A 64 1.03 0.45 -1.65
N LYS A 65 0.69 -0.72 -2.20
CA LYS A 65 0.04 -0.85 -3.51
C LYS A 65 -1.39 -0.30 -3.50
N VAL A 66 -2.14 -0.57 -2.42
CA VAL A 66 -3.47 0.01 -2.23
C VAL A 66 -3.39 1.54 -2.15
N PHE A 67 -2.39 2.08 -1.46
CA PHE A 67 -2.21 3.53 -1.36
C PHE A 67 -1.80 4.15 -2.70
N HIS A 68 -0.95 3.48 -3.48
CA HIS A 68 -0.66 3.89 -4.85
C HIS A 68 -1.96 4.03 -5.66
N GLY A 69 -2.77 2.97 -5.71
CA GLY A 69 -4.07 3.01 -6.41
C GLY A 69 -4.99 4.10 -5.88
N PHE A 70 -5.10 4.25 -4.56
CA PHE A 70 -5.91 5.28 -3.93
C PHE A 70 -5.53 6.70 -4.38
N VAL A 71 -4.24 7.03 -4.34
CA VAL A 71 -3.75 8.35 -4.77
C VAL A 71 -3.97 8.59 -6.26
N ASP A 72 -3.78 7.57 -7.09
CA ASP A 72 -4.01 7.66 -8.54
C ASP A 72 -5.50 7.87 -8.85
N LEU A 73 -6.40 7.19 -8.16
CA LEU A 73 -7.86 7.38 -8.31
C LEU A 73 -8.29 8.81 -7.91
N VAL A 74 -7.70 9.38 -6.86
CA VAL A 74 -7.92 10.78 -6.49
C VAL A 74 -7.39 11.71 -7.58
N ARG A 75 -6.17 11.51 -8.07
CA ARG A 75 -5.56 12.33 -9.12
C ARG A 75 -6.34 12.29 -10.43
N LYS A 76 -6.94 11.17 -10.76
CA LYS A 76 -7.80 10.99 -11.93
C LYS A 76 -9.22 11.55 -11.75
N GLY A 77 -9.56 12.01 -10.54
CA GLY A 77 -10.90 12.50 -10.23
C GLY A 77 -11.98 11.41 -10.19
N ILE A 78 -11.56 10.13 -10.13
CA ILE A 78 -12.48 8.99 -9.93
C ILE A 78 -13.04 9.04 -8.51
N ILE A 79 -12.20 9.42 -7.55
CA ILE A 79 -12.63 9.89 -6.24
C ILE A 79 -12.71 11.41 -6.33
N PRO A 80 -13.91 12.01 -6.36
CA PRO A 80 -14.08 13.43 -6.61
C PRO A 80 -13.59 14.30 -5.44
N ASP A 81 -13.16 15.52 -5.75
CA ASP A 81 -12.81 16.50 -4.75
C ASP A 81 -13.99 16.78 -3.81
N GLY A 82 -13.72 16.79 -2.50
CA GLY A 82 -14.72 17.03 -1.46
C GLY A 82 -15.48 15.78 -1.01
N GLU A 83 -15.31 14.66 -1.68
CA GLU A 83 -15.83 13.38 -1.21
C GLU A 83 -14.92 12.75 -0.14
N SER A 84 -15.52 11.93 0.71
CA SER A 84 -14.80 11.17 1.73
C SER A 84 -14.53 9.76 1.23
N ALA A 85 -13.29 9.32 1.33
CA ALA A 85 -12.90 7.94 1.05
C ALA A 85 -12.18 7.33 2.25
N ILE A 86 -12.34 6.03 2.43
CA ILE A 86 -11.71 5.29 3.52
C ILE A 86 -10.73 4.28 2.91
N MET A 87 -9.45 4.42 3.26
CA MET A 87 -8.45 3.40 2.99
C MET A 87 -8.31 2.50 4.22
N VAL A 88 -8.49 1.19 4.03
CA VAL A 88 -8.35 0.21 5.11
C VAL A 88 -6.91 -0.28 5.17
N HIS A 89 -6.21 0.04 6.26
CA HIS A 89 -4.88 -0.47 6.55
C HIS A 89 -4.96 -1.86 7.17
N THR A 90 -4.60 -2.88 6.42
CA THR A 90 -4.74 -4.30 6.80
C THR A 90 -3.52 -4.87 7.54
N GLY A 91 -2.54 -4.04 7.87
CA GLY A 91 -1.30 -4.48 8.52
C GLY A 91 -0.19 -4.77 7.50
N GLY A 92 0.66 -5.77 7.78
CA GLY A 92 1.72 -6.21 6.87
C GLY A 92 3.10 -5.59 7.13
N ALA A 93 3.24 -4.72 8.13
CA ALA A 93 4.52 -4.05 8.47
C ALA A 93 5.75 -4.99 8.55
N PRO A 94 5.65 -6.26 8.99
CA PRO A 94 6.80 -7.18 8.93
C PRO A 94 7.40 -7.37 7.53
N GLY A 95 6.62 -7.16 6.45
CA GLY A 95 7.12 -7.19 5.08
C GLY A 95 8.21 -6.15 4.79
N LEU A 96 8.21 -5.01 5.49
CA LEU A 96 9.25 -3.98 5.38
C LEU A 96 10.63 -4.47 5.86
N TRP A 97 10.66 -5.46 6.74
CA TRP A 97 11.87 -5.96 7.39
C TRP A 97 12.46 -7.19 6.71
N THR A 98 11.96 -7.57 5.55
CA THR A 98 12.62 -8.62 4.74
C THR A 98 13.92 -8.06 4.16
N LYS A 99 14.89 -8.95 3.95
CA LYS A 99 16.21 -8.51 3.47
C LYS A 99 16.12 -7.74 2.15
N GLU A 100 15.31 -8.21 1.22
CA GLU A 100 15.11 -7.62 -0.11
C GLU A 100 14.60 -6.18 -0.01
N HIS A 101 13.62 -5.95 0.87
CA HIS A 101 13.07 -4.61 1.08
C HIS A 101 14.00 -3.70 1.87
N LEU A 102 14.69 -4.23 2.88
CA LEU A 102 15.70 -3.45 3.62
C LEU A 102 16.85 -3.01 2.72
N ASP A 103 17.40 -3.90 1.91
CA ASP A 103 18.47 -3.58 0.96
C ASP A 103 18.03 -2.49 -0.02
N SER A 104 16.82 -2.62 -0.59
CA SER A 104 16.26 -1.65 -1.53
C SER A 104 15.94 -0.31 -0.88
N MET A 105 15.40 -0.31 0.34
CA MET A 105 15.14 0.91 1.13
C MET A 105 16.45 1.58 1.55
N GLN A 106 17.45 0.81 1.93
CA GLN A 106 18.75 1.34 2.32
C GLN A 106 19.42 2.08 1.15
N GLU A 107 19.36 1.52 -0.05
CA GLU A 107 19.86 2.17 -1.26
C GLU A 107 19.15 3.51 -1.52
N LYS A 108 17.82 3.53 -1.32
CA LYS A 108 16.98 4.70 -1.59
C LYS A 108 17.09 5.79 -0.51
N PHE A 109 17.04 5.42 0.76
CA PHE A 109 16.91 6.37 1.86
C PHE A 109 18.25 6.80 2.46
N TRP A 110 19.30 6.00 2.32
CA TRP A 110 20.63 6.29 2.86
C TRP A 110 21.67 6.36 1.76
N ALA A 111 21.36 7.14 0.70
CA ALA A 111 22.37 7.47 -0.31
C ALA A 111 23.49 8.31 0.31
N ASP A 112 24.66 7.72 0.33
CA ASP A 112 26.04 8.21 0.48
C ASP A 112 26.43 9.12 1.66
N GLU A 113 25.60 10.04 2.16
CA GLU A 113 26.04 11.00 3.18
C GLU A 113 25.54 10.71 4.61
N GLU A 114 24.58 9.81 4.78
CA GLU A 114 23.96 9.51 6.08
C GLU A 114 24.23 8.08 6.59
N LYS A 115 25.05 7.30 5.90
CA LYS A 115 25.38 5.91 6.33
C LYS A 115 26.05 5.86 7.71
N ASP A 116 26.67 6.95 8.14
CA ASP A 116 27.33 7.04 9.45
C ASP A 116 26.36 7.33 10.61
N CYS A 117 25.09 7.62 10.33
CA CYS A 117 24.10 7.97 11.36
C CYS A 117 23.31 6.78 11.91
N VAL A 118 23.35 5.63 11.25
CA VAL A 118 22.65 4.42 11.71
C VAL A 118 23.63 3.43 12.29
N HIS A 119 23.84 3.49 13.60
CA HIS A 119 24.49 2.41 14.33
C HIS A 119 23.54 1.23 14.47
N VAL A 120 23.71 0.21 13.65
CA VAL A 120 23.09 -1.09 13.90
C VAL A 120 23.75 -1.64 15.17
N MET A 121 23.01 -1.71 16.25
CA MET A 121 23.47 -2.43 17.42
C MET A 121 23.55 -3.91 17.06
N GLU A 122 24.77 -4.42 16.88
CA GLU A 122 25.02 -5.86 16.86
C GLU A 122 24.64 -6.42 18.23
N MET A 123 23.59 -7.26 18.26
CA MET A 123 23.25 -8.06 19.42
C MET A 123 23.95 -9.41 19.37
#